data_50f45362f7c195338e1517f926ed2690
#
_entry.id   50f45362f7c195338e1517f926ed2690
#
_cell.length_a   1.000
_cell.length_b   1.000
_cell.length_c   1.000
_cell.angle_alpha   90.00
_cell.angle_beta   90.00
_cell.angle_gamma   90.00
#
_symmetry.space_group_name_H-M   'P 1'
#
loop_
_entity.id
_entity.type
_entity.pdbx_description
1 polymer ?
#
loop_
_entity_poly.entity_id
_entity_poly.type
_entity_poly.pdbx_seq_one_letter_code
_entity_poly.pdbx_strand_id
1 'polypeptide(L)'
;ELTGSSKPKGYKFDGRSIADLLKPGAKVEWADRFLVTDSQRVRDPIKWRKSSVMSQRWRLVNGEELYDIEKDPGQEKNLAKENLQQVKKMRAFYESWWAELEPTFAETTELHVGHKDHSVVSLTSHDWIQEVGTPWNQGHIRSKSPLRKGKEGKHLGHWALKVLKTGKYRIEVRRWPSESGKAINQELEPGGDVPGASKAFRAQVGQGIEARSATLRLNGKDLQTQAVRSETQSIVFETQLTKGKHKLSPYFSVPEGELGCYYAIISTP
;
A
#
# COMPACT_ATOMS: atom_id res chain seq x y z
N GLU A 1 23.99 13.60 1.91
CA GLU A 1 25.29 13.83 2.57
C GLU A 1 26.27 12.69 2.27
N LEU A 2 25.95 11.43 2.60
CA LEU A 2 26.86 10.28 2.40
C LEU A 2 27.18 10.03 0.92
N THR A 3 26.27 10.36 0.02
CA THR A 3 26.42 10.20 -1.44
C THR A 3 26.96 11.46 -2.13
N GLY A 4 27.20 12.55 -1.38
CA GLY A 4 27.57 13.85 -1.95
C GLY A 4 26.40 14.60 -2.63
N SER A 5 25.19 14.04 -2.62
CA SER A 5 24.03 14.69 -3.23
C SER A 5 23.57 15.89 -2.41
N SER A 6 23.24 16.98 -3.09
CA SER A 6 22.67 18.17 -2.46
C SER A 6 21.17 18.01 -2.20
N LYS A 7 20.69 18.63 -1.13
CA LYS A 7 19.26 18.72 -0.84
C LYS A 7 18.55 19.53 -1.94
N PRO A 8 17.42 19.04 -2.49
CA PRO A 8 16.62 19.84 -3.43
C PRO A 8 16.17 21.17 -2.80
N LYS A 9 16.20 22.24 -3.58
CA LYS A 9 15.72 23.54 -3.14
C LYS A 9 14.22 23.48 -2.80
N GLY A 10 13.82 24.11 -1.70
CA GLY A 10 12.40 24.17 -1.27
C GLY A 10 11.91 22.93 -0.50
N TYR A 11 12.70 21.88 -0.38
CA TYR A 11 12.32 20.69 0.40
C TYR A 11 12.66 20.87 1.89
N LYS A 12 11.68 20.67 2.76
CA LYS A 12 11.86 20.53 4.20
C LYS A 12 11.80 19.04 4.56
N PHE A 13 12.85 18.51 5.20
CA PHE A 13 12.82 17.16 5.73
C PHE A 13 12.31 17.19 7.18
N ASP A 14 11.41 16.28 7.53
CA ASP A 14 10.97 16.08 8.92
C ASP A 14 12.04 15.36 9.75
N GLY A 15 12.82 14.51 9.08
CA GLY A 15 13.93 13.79 9.67
C GLY A 15 15.17 14.66 9.88
N ARG A 16 16.04 14.25 10.82
CA ARG A 16 17.39 14.79 10.99
C ARG A 16 18.40 13.86 10.32
N SER A 17 19.49 14.42 9.80
CA SER A 17 20.60 13.62 9.33
C SER A 17 21.19 12.77 10.46
N ILE A 18 21.45 11.52 10.17
CA ILE A 18 22.17 10.59 11.04
C ILE A 18 23.62 10.39 10.61
N ALA A 19 24.11 11.13 9.61
CA ALA A 19 25.45 10.96 9.05
C ALA A 19 26.54 11.06 10.11
N ASP A 20 26.41 11.96 11.07
CA ASP A 20 27.39 12.10 12.14
C ASP A 20 27.39 10.91 13.11
N LEU A 21 26.24 10.24 13.31
CA LEU A 21 26.16 9.02 14.14
C LEU A 21 26.87 7.81 13.49
N LEU A 22 27.08 7.85 12.17
CA LEU A 22 27.73 6.77 11.43
C LEU A 22 29.26 6.90 11.39
N LYS A 23 29.82 7.99 11.92
CA LYS A 23 31.28 8.19 11.98
C LYS A 23 31.87 7.38 13.14
N PRO A 24 32.96 6.64 12.93
CA PRO A 24 33.65 5.93 13.99
C PRO A 24 34.04 6.88 15.14
N GLY A 25 33.69 6.51 16.40
CA GLY A 25 34.02 7.30 17.58
C GLY A 25 33.20 8.59 17.76
N ALA A 26 32.16 8.81 16.98
CA ALA A 26 31.32 9.98 17.09
C ALA A 26 30.62 10.07 18.47
N LYS A 27 30.84 11.19 19.16
CA LYS A 27 30.10 11.57 20.36
C LYS A 27 29.09 12.64 19.97
N VAL A 28 27.92 12.22 19.50
CA VAL A 28 26.86 13.14 19.07
C VAL A 28 25.81 13.23 20.15
N GLU A 29 25.61 14.40 20.72
CA GLU A 29 24.45 14.67 21.57
C GLU A 29 23.20 14.75 20.69
N TRP A 30 22.29 13.81 20.89
CA TRP A 30 21.04 13.75 20.17
C TRP A 30 19.92 14.31 21.04
N ALA A 31 19.51 15.54 20.75
CA ALA A 31 18.42 16.17 21.48
C ALA A 31 17.12 15.37 21.37
N ASP A 32 16.44 15.15 22.49
CA ASP A 32 15.15 14.48 22.53
C ASP A 32 14.12 15.20 21.66
N ARG A 33 13.26 14.47 21.01
CA ARG A 33 12.21 14.98 20.15
C ARG A 33 11.00 14.07 20.15
N PHE A 34 9.86 14.62 19.78
CA PHE A 34 8.70 13.78 19.54
C PHE A 34 8.71 13.22 18.11
N LEU A 35 8.30 11.96 18.02
CA LEU A 35 8.05 11.24 16.77
C LEU A 35 6.63 10.66 16.83
N VAL A 36 5.95 10.63 15.70
CA VAL A 36 4.64 10.01 15.59
C VAL A 36 4.77 8.70 14.83
N THR A 37 4.12 7.66 15.35
CA THR A 37 3.81 6.43 14.61
C THR A 37 2.30 6.31 14.53
N ASP A 38 1.78 6.12 13.34
CA ASP A 38 0.35 6.01 13.10
C ASP A 38 0.06 4.85 12.15
N SER A 39 -0.89 3.98 12.49
CA SER A 39 -1.24 2.79 11.70
C SER A 39 -2.69 2.84 11.28
N GLN A 40 -2.96 3.53 10.19
CA GLN A 40 -4.33 3.75 9.76
C GLN A 40 -4.96 2.50 9.14
N ARG A 41 -4.40 1.94 8.08
CA ARG A 41 -4.96 0.80 7.32
C ARG A 41 -6.45 0.94 7.04
N VAL A 42 -6.89 2.17 6.83
CA VAL A 42 -8.25 2.58 6.49
C VAL A 42 -8.16 3.56 5.34
N ARG A 43 -9.23 3.72 4.57
CA ARG A 43 -9.28 4.67 3.47
C ARG A 43 -9.15 6.12 3.96
N ASP A 44 -9.99 6.45 4.92
CA ASP A 44 -10.03 7.80 5.49
C ASP A 44 -9.33 7.76 6.85
N PRO A 45 -8.21 8.49 7.05
CA PRO A 45 -7.49 8.49 8.31
C PRO A 45 -8.34 8.93 9.48
N ILE A 46 -8.22 8.26 10.61
CA ILE A 46 -8.96 8.52 11.84
C ILE A 46 -7.99 9.00 12.91
N LYS A 47 -8.21 10.21 13.41
CA LYS A 47 -7.36 10.84 14.42
C LYS A 47 -7.21 9.95 15.67
N TRP A 48 -6.02 9.82 16.18
CA TRP A 48 -5.67 9.00 17.35
C TRP A 48 -5.87 7.48 17.21
N ARG A 49 -6.25 7.01 16.04
CA ARG A 49 -6.45 5.58 15.82
C ARG A 49 -5.12 4.86 15.70
N LYS A 50 -4.84 3.92 16.63
CA LYS A 50 -3.61 3.10 16.66
C LYS A 50 -2.35 3.95 16.50
N SER A 51 -2.33 5.08 17.15
CA SER A 51 -1.28 6.07 17.11
C SER A 51 -0.38 6.01 18.34
N SER A 52 0.82 6.48 18.19
CA SER A 52 1.75 6.67 19.29
C SER A 52 2.60 7.92 19.05
N VAL A 53 2.71 8.77 20.08
CA VAL A 53 3.72 9.81 20.15
C VAL A 53 4.85 9.32 21.03
N MET A 54 6.07 9.41 20.55
CA MET A 54 7.25 8.87 21.22
C MET A 54 8.30 9.95 21.43
N SER A 55 8.97 9.86 22.58
CA SER A 55 10.25 10.50 22.85
C SER A 55 11.27 9.44 23.29
N GLN A 56 12.45 9.85 23.68
CA GLN A 56 13.45 8.94 24.24
C GLN A 56 12.90 8.11 25.41
N ARG A 57 12.16 8.76 26.30
CA ARG A 57 11.64 8.16 27.54
C ARG A 57 10.16 7.83 27.48
N TRP A 58 9.35 8.69 26.83
CA TRP A 58 7.90 8.60 26.94
C TRP A 58 7.25 8.06 25.68
N ARG A 59 6.19 7.27 25.87
CA ARG A 59 5.29 6.87 24.80
C ARG A 59 3.84 7.15 25.20
N LEU A 60 3.16 7.99 24.42
CA LEU A 60 1.73 8.25 24.53
C LEU A 60 1.00 7.44 23.46
N VAL A 61 0.16 6.50 23.87
CA VAL A 61 -0.60 5.60 22.98
C VAL A 61 -2.03 6.11 22.85
N ASN A 62 -2.53 6.21 21.62
CA ASN A 62 -3.88 6.66 21.28
C ASN A 62 -4.29 7.99 21.95
N GLY A 63 -3.33 8.78 22.40
CA GLY A 63 -3.56 10.03 23.12
C GLY A 63 -4.06 9.88 24.56
N GLU A 64 -4.13 8.68 25.11
CA GLU A 64 -4.76 8.38 26.40
C GLU A 64 -3.82 7.70 27.39
N GLU A 65 -2.98 6.80 26.94
CA GLU A 65 -2.11 5.99 27.80
C GLU A 65 -0.66 6.47 27.71
N LEU A 66 -0.04 6.78 28.84
CA LEU A 66 1.35 7.24 28.90
C LEU A 66 2.23 6.21 29.59
N TYR A 67 3.34 5.87 28.95
CA TYR A 67 4.31 4.88 29.43
C TYR A 67 5.72 5.46 29.51
N ASP A 68 6.45 5.12 30.58
CA ASP A 68 7.89 5.40 30.74
C ASP A 68 8.67 4.21 30.16
N ILE A 69 8.96 4.22 28.88
CA ILE A 69 9.56 3.06 28.19
C ILE A 69 11.02 2.79 28.59
N GLU A 70 11.67 3.72 29.29
CA GLU A 70 13.00 3.50 29.87
C GLU A 70 12.92 2.56 31.09
N LYS A 71 11.88 2.72 31.90
CA LYS A 71 11.67 1.93 33.13
C LYS A 71 10.70 0.77 32.95
N ASP A 72 9.78 0.90 32.01
CA ASP A 72 8.70 -0.04 31.70
C ASP A 72 8.62 -0.27 30.18
N PRO A 73 9.60 -0.97 29.59
CA PRO A 73 9.59 -1.27 28.16
C PRO A 73 8.40 -2.17 27.75
N GLY A 74 7.83 -2.92 28.69
CA GLY A 74 6.62 -3.73 28.48
C GLY A 74 5.33 -2.94 28.40
N GLN A 75 5.34 -1.65 28.82
CA GLN A 75 4.16 -0.78 28.85
C GLN A 75 3.03 -1.37 29.71
N GLU A 76 3.39 -1.87 30.90
CA GLU A 76 2.45 -2.51 31.82
C GLU A 76 1.75 -1.50 32.74
N LYS A 77 2.39 -0.34 33.02
CA LYS A 77 1.88 0.68 33.94
C LYS A 77 1.56 1.98 33.21
N ASN A 78 0.27 2.27 33.06
CA ASN A 78 -0.19 3.54 32.52
C ASN A 78 0.00 4.68 33.54
N LEU A 79 0.85 5.65 33.21
CA LEU A 79 1.22 6.80 34.04
C LEU A 79 0.52 8.10 33.61
N ALA A 80 -0.51 8.06 32.77
CA ALA A 80 -1.15 9.24 32.22
C ALA A 80 -1.74 10.17 33.30
N LYS A 81 -2.33 9.58 34.34
CA LYS A 81 -2.95 10.34 35.45
C LYS A 81 -1.92 11.05 36.31
N GLU A 82 -0.76 10.45 36.53
CA GLU A 82 0.34 10.99 37.34
C GLU A 82 1.19 12.04 36.58
N ASN A 83 1.10 12.06 35.22
CA ASN A 83 1.95 12.90 34.39
C ASN A 83 1.16 13.74 33.38
N LEU A 84 0.12 14.44 33.84
CA LEU A 84 -0.82 15.20 33.02
C LEU A 84 -0.13 16.23 32.12
N GLN A 85 0.93 16.89 32.59
CA GLN A 85 1.68 17.88 31.80
C GLN A 85 2.40 17.22 30.61
N GLN A 86 2.97 16.02 30.82
CA GLN A 86 3.61 15.27 29.75
C GLN A 86 2.60 14.81 28.70
N VAL A 87 1.45 14.28 29.13
CA VAL A 87 0.32 13.93 28.23
C VAL A 87 -0.10 15.15 27.42
N LYS A 88 -0.34 16.29 28.07
CA LYS A 88 -0.74 17.55 27.39
C LYS A 88 0.29 17.97 26.32
N LYS A 89 1.58 17.92 26.65
CA LYS A 89 2.67 18.28 25.72
C LYS A 89 2.71 17.36 24.52
N MET A 90 2.58 16.04 24.71
CA MET A 90 2.61 15.05 23.63
C MET A 90 1.34 15.11 22.77
N ARG A 91 0.17 15.33 23.39
CA ARG A 91 -1.07 15.58 22.65
C ARG A 91 -0.98 16.82 21.77
N ALA A 92 -0.49 17.93 22.31
CA ALA A 92 -0.33 19.17 21.54
C ALA A 92 0.58 18.98 20.32
N PHE A 93 1.65 18.19 20.46
CA PHE A 93 2.52 17.85 19.34
C PHE A 93 1.78 17.04 18.26
N TYR A 94 1.02 16.02 18.67
CA TYR A 94 0.24 15.21 17.71
C TYR A 94 -0.83 16.04 16.99
N GLU A 95 -1.54 16.90 17.73
CA GLU A 95 -2.57 17.78 17.15
C GLU A 95 -1.98 18.71 16.08
N SER A 96 -0.81 19.27 16.33
CA SER A 96 -0.10 20.10 15.35
C SER A 96 0.34 19.30 14.12
N TRP A 97 0.90 18.13 14.34
CA TRP A 97 1.31 17.21 13.27
C TRP A 97 0.10 16.75 12.42
N TRP A 98 -1.02 16.40 13.07
CA TRP A 98 -2.23 16.00 12.37
C TRP A 98 -2.81 17.15 11.53
N ALA A 99 -2.89 18.34 12.09
CA ALA A 99 -3.41 19.52 11.40
C ALA A 99 -2.58 19.90 10.15
N GLU A 100 -1.28 19.60 10.15
CA GLU A 100 -0.41 19.78 8.97
C GLU A 100 -0.75 18.79 7.86
N LEU A 101 -1.12 17.54 8.20
CA LEU A 101 -1.40 16.47 7.26
C LEU A 101 -2.86 16.42 6.77
N GLU A 102 -3.81 16.76 7.63
CA GLU A 102 -5.25 16.62 7.38
C GLU A 102 -5.73 17.20 6.04
N PRO A 103 -5.24 18.40 5.59
CA PRO A 103 -5.62 18.94 4.29
C PRO A 103 -5.28 18.06 3.10
N THR A 104 -4.30 17.14 3.24
CA THR A 104 -3.85 16.24 2.16
C THR A 104 -4.65 14.94 2.07
N PHE A 105 -5.48 14.61 3.07
CA PHE A 105 -6.18 13.32 3.13
C PHE A 105 -7.20 13.11 2.01
N ALA A 106 -7.75 14.20 1.47
CA ALA A 106 -8.66 14.13 0.32
C ALA A 106 -7.93 13.92 -1.02
N GLU A 107 -6.61 14.06 -1.04
CA GLU A 107 -5.83 13.93 -2.25
C GLU A 107 -5.63 12.46 -2.62
N THR A 108 -5.80 12.15 -3.91
CA THR A 108 -5.46 10.85 -4.46
C THR A 108 -4.12 10.95 -5.16
N THR A 109 -3.14 10.15 -4.73
CA THR A 109 -1.87 10.01 -5.44
C THR A 109 -2.06 9.08 -6.62
N GLU A 110 -1.95 9.60 -7.84
CA GLU A 110 -2.04 8.82 -9.06
C GLU A 110 -0.70 8.15 -9.39
N LEU A 111 -0.78 6.96 -9.97
CA LEU A 111 0.36 6.22 -10.53
C LEU A 111 0.63 6.75 -11.94
N HIS A 112 1.81 7.30 -12.16
CA HIS A 112 2.18 7.90 -13.44
C HIS A 112 2.54 6.84 -14.47
N VAL A 113 1.95 6.92 -15.65
CA VAL A 113 2.23 6.05 -16.81
C VAL A 113 2.55 6.88 -18.05
N GLY A 114 3.38 6.33 -18.95
CA GLY A 114 3.76 6.99 -20.19
C GLY A 114 4.85 8.05 -20.01
N HIS A 115 5.71 7.90 -19.01
CA HIS A 115 6.92 8.72 -18.87
C HIS A 115 8.00 8.21 -19.84
N LYS A 116 8.75 9.14 -20.46
CA LYS A 116 9.78 8.79 -21.46
C LYS A 116 10.91 7.89 -20.92
N ASP A 117 11.26 8.03 -19.64
CA ASP A 117 12.34 7.27 -18.98
C ASP A 117 11.81 6.04 -18.21
N HIS A 118 10.47 5.84 -18.19
CA HIS A 118 9.79 4.72 -17.55
C HIS A 118 8.65 4.25 -18.45
N SER A 119 9.02 3.54 -19.52
CA SER A 119 8.07 3.03 -20.51
C SER A 119 7.21 1.87 -20.01
N VAL A 120 7.62 1.21 -18.92
CA VAL A 120 6.92 0.07 -18.31
C VAL A 120 6.65 0.35 -16.83
N VAL A 121 5.40 0.19 -16.42
CA VAL A 121 4.96 0.36 -15.02
C VAL A 121 4.22 -0.89 -14.58
N SER A 122 4.68 -1.52 -13.50
CA SER A 122 4.03 -2.67 -12.89
C SER A 122 3.16 -2.24 -11.72
N LEU A 123 1.90 -2.63 -11.74
CA LEU A 123 0.89 -2.30 -10.74
C LEU A 123 0.49 -3.54 -9.98
N THR A 124 0.24 -3.38 -8.68
CA THR A 124 -0.29 -4.44 -7.82
C THR A 124 -1.60 -4.03 -7.18
N SER A 125 -2.38 -4.99 -6.72
CA SER A 125 -3.64 -4.72 -6.01
C SER A 125 -3.44 -4.00 -4.66
N HIS A 126 -2.21 -3.89 -4.17
CA HIS A 126 -1.90 -3.07 -2.99
C HIS A 126 -2.21 -1.58 -3.20
N ASP A 127 -2.10 -1.11 -4.44
CA ASP A 127 -2.35 0.27 -4.82
C ASP A 127 -3.81 0.53 -5.24
N TRP A 128 -4.70 -0.45 -5.05
CA TRP A 128 -6.11 -0.27 -5.37
C TRP A 128 -6.79 0.69 -4.42
N ILE A 129 -7.60 1.55 -5.00
CA ILE A 129 -8.61 2.34 -4.29
C ILE A 129 -9.92 1.57 -4.37
N GLN A 130 -10.48 1.20 -3.23
CA GLN A 130 -11.74 0.47 -3.12
C GLN A 130 -12.40 0.71 -1.76
N GLU A 131 -13.72 0.48 -1.68
CA GLU A 131 -14.49 0.74 -0.46
C GLU A 131 -14.25 -0.28 0.65
N VAL A 132 -14.04 -1.54 0.28
CA VAL A 132 -13.91 -2.67 1.24
C VAL A 132 -12.50 -2.91 1.78
N GLY A 133 -11.56 -2.08 1.42
CA GLY A 133 -10.15 -2.19 1.83
C GLY A 133 -9.32 -3.04 0.86
N THR A 134 -8.07 -2.65 0.73
CA THR A 134 -7.11 -3.26 -0.19
C THR A 134 -6.83 -4.73 0.14
N PRO A 135 -6.69 -5.63 -0.84
CA PRO A 135 -6.34 -7.03 -0.61
C PRO A 135 -4.85 -7.20 -0.30
N TRP A 136 -4.37 -6.56 0.76
CA TRP A 136 -2.99 -6.62 1.21
C TRP A 136 -2.59 -7.95 1.86
N ASN A 137 -3.57 -8.76 2.20
CA ASN A 137 -3.34 -10.07 2.81
C ASN A 137 -3.34 -11.16 1.73
N GLN A 138 -2.32 -12.00 1.74
CA GLN A 138 -2.21 -13.10 0.77
C GLN A 138 -3.43 -14.04 0.76
N GLY A 139 -4.10 -14.22 1.90
CA GLY A 139 -5.34 -14.98 1.98
C GLY A 139 -6.45 -14.45 1.07
N HIS A 140 -6.48 -13.14 0.85
CA HIS A 140 -7.43 -12.53 -0.07
C HIS A 140 -7.09 -12.82 -1.54
N ILE A 141 -5.82 -12.64 -1.92
CA ILE A 141 -5.34 -12.88 -3.30
C ILE A 141 -5.41 -14.37 -3.65
N ARG A 142 -5.10 -15.24 -2.67
CA ARG A 142 -5.09 -16.69 -2.83
C ARG A 142 -6.49 -17.33 -2.78
N SER A 143 -7.53 -16.59 -2.39
CA SER A 143 -8.91 -17.02 -2.42
C SER A 143 -9.46 -17.04 -3.84
N LYS A 144 -10.38 -17.96 -4.12
CA LYS A 144 -11.15 -17.99 -5.38
C LYS A 144 -12.40 -17.11 -5.35
N SER A 145 -12.83 -16.72 -4.16
CA SER A 145 -14.05 -15.92 -4.01
C SER A 145 -13.82 -14.45 -4.34
N PRO A 146 -14.63 -13.84 -5.21
CA PRO A 146 -14.62 -12.41 -5.44
C PRO A 146 -15.16 -11.63 -4.24
N LEU A 147 -15.81 -12.32 -3.27
CA LEU A 147 -16.39 -11.71 -2.08
C LEU A 147 -15.42 -11.82 -0.90
N ARG A 148 -15.24 -10.74 -0.18
CA ARG A 148 -14.51 -10.76 1.07
C ARG A 148 -15.34 -11.42 2.17
N LYS A 149 -14.81 -12.51 2.77
CA LYS A 149 -15.51 -13.25 3.84
C LYS A 149 -15.97 -12.30 4.96
N GLY A 150 -17.27 -12.28 5.23
CA GLY A 150 -17.88 -11.51 6.31
C GLY A 150 -18.02 -10.01 6.06
N LYS A 151 -17.88 -9.54 4.81
CA LYS A 151 -18.12 -8.15 4.42
C LYS A 151 -18.85 -8.07 3.10
N GLU A 152 -19.76 -7.11 2.98
CA GLU A 152 -20.31 -6.73 1.68
C GLU A 152 -19.20 -6.08 0.83
N GLY A 153 -19.15 -6.43 -0.45
CA GLY A 153 -18.21 -5.86 -1.41
C GLY A 153 -17.31 -6.88 -2.11
N LYS A 154 -16.94 -6.55 -3.31
CA LYS A 154 -16.12 -7.39 -4.20
C LYS A 154 -14.63 -7.08 -4.03
N HIS A 155 -13.76 -8.05 -4.28
CA HIS A 155 -12.34 -7.81 -4.50
C HIS A 155 -12.11 -7.20 -5.90
N LEU A 156 -12.59 -5.97 -6.07
CA LEU A 156 -12.51 -5.21 -7.30
C LEU A 156 -12.24 -3.75 -6.95
N GLY A 157 -10.99 -3.36 -7.04
CA GLY A 157 -10.56 -1.98 -6.90
C GLY A 157 -10.20 -1.34 -8.23
N HIS A 158 -9.74 -0.11 -8.19
CA HIS A 158 -9.17 0.55 -9.36
C HIS A 158 -7.81 1.15 -9.03
N TRP A 159 -6.93 1.16 -9.99
CA TRP A 159 -5.72 1.99 -9.93
C TRP A 159 -6.05 3.40 -10.42
N ALA A 160 -5.69 4.40 -9.62
CA ALA A 160 -5.76 5.79 -10.05
C ALA A 160 -4.52 6.09 -10.90
N LEU A 161 -4.69 6.29 -12.19
CA LEU A 161 -3.61 6.54 -13.13
C LEU A 161 -3.55 8.02 -13.50
N LYS A 162 -2.33 8.53 -13.72
CA LYS A 162 -2.06 9.76 -14.44
C LYS A 162 -1.28 9.45 -15.70
N VAL A 163 -1.99 9.47 -16.82
CA VAL A 163 -1.38 9.30 -18.13
C VAL A 163 -0.66 10.58 -18.51
N LEU A 164 0.65 10.50 -18.71
CA LEU A 164 1.49 11.68 -19.01
C LEU A 164 1.49 12.06 -20.48
N LYS A 165 1.26 11.10 -21.38
CA LYS A 165 1.25 11.30 -22.84
C LYS A 165 0.10 10.54 -23.47
N THR A 166 -0.69 11.21 -24.33
CA THR A 166 -1.70 10.55 -25.17
C THR A 166 -1.02 9.58 -26.14
N GLY A 167 -1.53 8.36 -26.25
CA GLY A 167 -0.96 7.36 -27.16
C GLY A 167 -1.57 5.98 -26.99
N LYS A 168 -1.07 5.03 -27.77
CA LYS A 168 -1.38 3.61 -27.59
C LYS A 168 -0.65 3.08 -26.36
N TYR A 169 -1.33 2.25 -25.61
CA TYR A 169 -0.79 1.58 -24.42
C TYR A 169 -1.11 0.09 -24.51
N ARG A 170 -0.15 -0.73 -24.11
CA ARG A 170 -0.31 -2.15 -23.89
C ARG A 170 -0.55 -2.35 -22.39
N ILE A 171 -1.68 -2.96 -22.04
CA ILE A 171 -2.07 -3.26 -20.67
C ILE A 171 -2.16 -4.77 -20.55
N GLU A 172 -1.20 -5.37 -19.85
CA GLU A 172 -1.19 -6.79 -19.56
C GLU A 172 -1.75 -7.00 -18.16
N VAL A 173 -2.77 -7.85 -18.02
CA VAL A 173 -3.42 -8.16 -16.76
C VAL A 173 -3.18 -9.60 -16.36
N ARG A 174 -2.97 -9.82 -15.05
CA ARG A 174 -2.64 -11.12 -14.47
C ARG A 174 -3.37 -11.32 -13.14
N ARG A 175 -3.60 -12.58 -12.80
CA ARG A 175 -4.02 -12.98 -11.45
C ARG A 175 -2.82 -13.23 -10.55
N TRP A 176 -1.81 -13.92 -11.05
CA TRP A 176 -0.58 -14.25 -10.37
C TRP A 176 0.57 -13.36 -10.87
N PRO A 177 1.59 -13.11 -10.04
CA PRO A 177 2.76 -12.37 -10.50
C PRO A 177 3.46 -13.13 -11.64
N SER A 178 4.12 -12.41 -12.53
CA SER A 178 4.79 -12.98 -13.71
C SER A 178 5.80 -14.06 -13.35
N GLU A 179 6.51 -13.88 -12.24
CA GLU A 179 7.56 -14.78 -11.74
C GLU A 179 7.03 -16.16 -11.34
N SER A 180 5.74 -16.28 -11.11
CA SER A 180 5.13 -17.58 -10.77
C SER A 180 5.02 -18.52 -11.98
N GLY A 181 4.99 -17.99 -13.21
CA GLY A 181 4.74 -18.75 -14.42
C GLY A 181 3.36 -19.40 -14.49
N LYS A 182 2.45 -19.09 -13.56
CA LYS A 182 1.14 -19.73 -13.44
C LYS A 182 0.10 -19.11 -14.38
N ALA A 183 -0.76 -19.96 -14.93
CA ALA A 183 -1.93 -19.51 -15.67
C ALA A 183 -2.97 -18.87 -14.72
N ILE A 184 -3.84 -18.01 -15.27
CA ILE A 184 -4.87 -17.29 -14.52
C ILE A 184 -5.74 -18.23 -13.70
N ASN A 185 -6.11 -19.37 -14.27
CA ASN A 185 -7.01 -20.34 -13.66
C ASN A 185 -6.30 -21.36 -12.75
N GLN A 186 -4.97 -21.46 -12.82
CA GLN A 186 -4.20 -22.43 -12.04
C GLN A 186 -4.15 -22.11 -10.54
N GLU A 187 -3.95 -23.15 -9.76
CA GLU A 187 -3.55 -23.06 -8.37
C GLU A 187 -2.09 -22.61 -8.25
N LEU A 188 -1.79 -21.94 -7.15
CA LEU A 188 -0.43 -21.58 -6.77
C LEU A 188 -0.06 -22.32 -5.49
N GLU A 189 1.00 -23.08 -5.52
CA GLU A 189 1.47 -23.85 -4.38
C GLU A 189 1.81 -22.94 -3.18
N PRO A 190 1.80 -23.49 -1.97
CA PRO A 190 2.36 -22.79 -0.81
C PRO A 190 3.81 -22.38 -1.08
N GLY A 191 4.23 -21.26 -0.55
CA GLY A 191 5.64 -20.91 -0.53
C GLY A 191 6.40 -21.80 0.46
N GLY A 192 7.70 -22.00 0.23
CA GLY A 192 8.59 -22.66 1.17
C GLY A 192 8.75 -21.85 2.47
N ASP A 193 9.37 -22.47 3.47
CA ASP A 193 9.70 -21.82 4.74
C ASP A 193 10.62 -20.61 4.53
N VAL A 194 10.37 -19.59 5.29
CA VAL A 194 11.19 -18.36 5.30
C VAL A 194 12.08 -18.42 6.54
N PRO A 195 13.42 -18.40 6.39
CA PRO A 195 14.33 -18.38 7.53
C PRO A 195 14.00 -17.28 8.52
N GLY A 196 13.94 -17.62 9.81
CA GLY A 196 13.62 -16.68 10.89
C GLY A 196 12.13 -16.39 11.10
N ALA A 197 11.23 -16.94 10.29
CA ALA A 197 9.78 -16.81 10.47
C ALA A 197 9.21 -18.06 11.14
N SER A 198 8.39 -17.88 12.20
CA SER A 198 7.69 -18.98 12.88
C SER A 198 6.54 -19.56 12.04
N LYS A 199 6.04 -18.81 11.08
CA LYS A 199 5.01 -19.20 10.11
C LYS A 199 5.29 -18.54 8.77
N ALA A 200 5.36 -19.34 7.73
CA ALA A 200 5.38 -18.77 6.38
C ALA A 200 4.03 -18.10 6.07
N PHE A 201 4.03 -16.84 5.73
CA PHE A 201 2.84 -16.14 5.22
C PHE A 201 2.28 -16.79 3.95
N ARG A 202 3.06 -17.67 3.33
CA ARG A 202 2.78 -18.35 2.06
C ARG A 202 2.29 -19.79 2.25
N ALA A 203 1.94 -20.18 3.47
CA ALA A 203 1.48 -21.54 3.78
C ALA A 203 0.13 -21.90 3.12
N GLN A 204 -0.66 -20.91 2.70
CA GLN A 204 -1.93 -21.15 2.02
C GLN A 204 -1.73 -21.47 0.54
N VAL A 205 -2.41 -22.48 0.05
CA VAL A 205 -2.56 -22.73 -1.39
C VAL A 205 -3.31 -21.57 -2.03
N GLY A 206 -2.83 -21.07 -3.16
CA GLY A 206 -3.57 -20.16 -4.02
C GLY A 206 -4.60 -20.97 -4.81
N GLN A 207 -5.89 -20.81 -4.48
CA GLN A 207 -6.97 -21.59 -5.09
C GLN A 207 -7.12 -21.29 -6.58
N GLY A 208 -7.34 -22.30 -7.41
CA GLY A 208 -7.73 -22.14 -8.81
C GLY A 208 -9.05 -21.39 -8.95
N ILE A 209 -9.24 -20.72 -10.08
CA ILE A 209 -10.50 -20.04 -10.44
C ILE A 209 -11.01 -20.55 -11.79
N GLU A 210 -12.26 -20.21 -12.11
CA GLU A 210 -12.88 -20.52 -13.39
C GLU A 210 -13.15 -19.22 -14.17
N ALA A 211 -12.08 -18.44 -14.38
CA ALA A 211 -12.19 -17.23 -15.20
C ALA A 211 -12.49 -17.61 -16.65
N ARG A 212 -13.59 -17.08 -17.19
CA ARG A 212 -14.03 -17.29 -18.57
C ARG A 212 -13.50 -16.22 -19.50
N SER A 213 -13.40 -15.02 -18.98
CA SER A 213 -12.88 -13.85 -19.72
C SER A 213 -12.20 -12.86 -18.78
N ALA A 214 -11.37 -12.00 -19.37
CA ALA A 214 -10.87 -10.77 -18.75
C ALA A 214 -11.46 -9.58 -19.49
N THR A 215 -11.84 -8.56 -18.74
CA THR A 215 -12.40 -7.31 -19.29
C THR A 215 -11.56 -6.13 -18.85
N LEU A 216 -11.19 -5.28 -19.80
CA LEU A 216 -10.56 -4.00 -19.57
C LEU A 216 -11.63 -2.96 -19.24
N ARG A 217 -11.69 -2.54 -17.99
CA ARG A 217 -12.57 -1.44 -17.54
C ARG A 217 -11.77 -0.19 -17.27
N LEU A 218 -12.17 0.90 -17.92
CA LEU A 218 -11.55 2.22 -17.77
C LEU A 218 -12.62 3.27 -17.47
N ASN A 219 -12.42 4.06 -16.42
CA ASN A 219 -13.37 5.09 -15.98
C ASN A 219 -14.81 4.57 -15.81
N GLY A 220 -14.94 3.33 -15.32
CA GLY A 220 -16.22 2.66 -15.11
C GLY A 220 -16.88 2.07 -16.36
N LYS A 221 -16.23 2.15 -17.54
CA LYS A 221 -16.74 1.60 -18.80
C LYS A 221 -15.94 0.39 -19.24
N ASP A 222 -16.61 -0.68 -19.62
CA ASP A 222 -16.01 -1.86 -20.22
C ASP A 222 -15.67 -1.55 -21.68
N LEU A 223 -14.38 -1.64 -22.02
CA LEU A 223 -13.87 -1.27 -23.34
C LEU A 223 -13.63 -2.50 -24.22
N GLN A 224 -13.04 -3.55 -23.67
CA GLN A 224 -12.66 -4.76 -24.39
C GLN A 224 -12.80 -5.95 -23.46
N THR A 225 -13.19 -7.10 -24.04
CA THR A 225 -13.27 -8.39 -23.35
C THR A 225 -12.57 -9.44 -24.17
N GLN A 226 -11.73 -10.26 -23.55
CA GLN A 226 -11.04 -11.38 -24.19
C GLN A 226 -11.25 -12.68 -23.38
N ALA A 227 -11.36 -13.80 -24.08
CA ALA A 227 -11.53 -15.10 -23.46
C ALA A 227 -10.26 -15.55 -22.72
N VAL A 228 -10.43 -16.14 -21.55
CA VAL A 228 -9.36 -16.81 -20.80
C VAL A 228 -9.40 -18.30 -21.13
N ARG A 229 -8.29 -18.83 -21.64
CA ARG A 229 -8.10 -20.27 -21.91
C ARG A 229 -7.32 -20.91 -20.76
N SER A 230 -7.32 -22.25 -20.68
CA SER A 230 -6.70 -23.01 -19.57
C SER A 230 -5.26 -22.60 -19.26
N GLU A 231 -4.43 -22.45 -20.28
CA GLU A 231 -2.99 -22.16 -20.14
C GLU A 231 -2.65 -20.65 -20.19
N THR A 232 -3.68 -19.78 -20.21
CA THR A 232 -3.48 -18.34 -20.33
C THR A 232 -2.87 -17.78 -19.04
N GLN A 233 -1.63 -17.28 -19.10
CA GLN A 233 -0.95 -16.66 -17.97
C GLN A 233 -1.31 -15.18 -17.80
N SER A 234 -1.58 -14.49 -18.90
CA SER A 234 -1.96 -13.09 -18.93
C SER A 234 -2.86 -12.76 -20.11
N ILE A 235 -3.64 -11.72 -20.01
CA ILE A 235 -4.40 -11.14 -21.11
C ILE A 235 -3.83 -9.77 -21.41
N VAL A 236 -3.64 -9.48 -22.70
CA VAL A 236 -3.08 -8.22 -23.20
C VAL A 236 -4.15 -7.43 -23.91
N PHE A 237 -4.35 -6.22 -23.48
CA PHE A 237 -5.21 -5.23 -24.15
C PHE A 237 -4.34 -4.14 -24.75
N GLU A 238 -4.66 -3.75 -25.98
CA GLU A 238 -4.12 -2.54 -26.59
C GLU A 238 -5.23 -1.49 -26.63
N THR A 239 -4.96 -0.32 -26.09
CA THR A 239 -5.97 0.75 -26.02
C THR A 239 -5.33 2.12 -26.16
N GLN A 240 -6.13 3.08 -26.62
CA GLN A 240 -5.73 4.49 -26.64
C GLN A 240 -6.03 5.12 -25.28
N LEU A 241 -5.02 5.69 -24.63
CA LEU A 241 -5.21 6.51 -23.44
C LEU A 241 -4.91 7.97 -23.76
N THR A 242 -5.75 8.86 -23.28
CA THR A 242 -5.53 10.30 -23.36
C THR A 242 -4.74 10.80 -22.16
N LYS A 243 -3.95 11.86 -22.32
CA LYS A 243 -3.29 12.52 -21.20
C LYS A 243 -4.32 12.96 -20.15
N GLY A 244 -4.08 12.65 -18.88
CA GLY A 244 -4.99 12.99 -17.79
C GLY A 244 -5.15 11.90 -16.76
N LYS A 245 -6.15 12.05 -15.88
CA LYS A 245 -6.47 11.10 -14.81
C LYS A 245 -7.43 10.03 -15.32
N HIS A 246 -7.16 8.77 -14.95
CA HIS A 246 -7.98 7.63 -15.31
C HIS A 246 -8.13 6.67 -14.14
N LYS A 247 -9.24 5.92 -14.13
CA LYS A 247 -9.48 4.81 -13.19
C LYS A 247 -9.42 3.51 -13.98
N LEU A 248 -8.39 2.70 -13.75
CA LEU A 248 -8.21 1.39 -14.39
C LEU A 248 -8.67 0.29 -13.43
N SER A 249 -9.68 -0.49 -13.79
CA SER A 249 -10.27 -1.56 -12.97
C SER A 249 -10.58 -2.81 -13.80
N PRO A 250 -9.57 -3.48 -14.37
CA PRO A 250 -9.77 -4.71 -15.11
C PRO A 250 -10.20 -5.84 -14.18
N TYR A 251 -10.98 -6.77 -14.72
CA TYR A 251 -11.50 -7.88 -13.94
C TYR A 251 -11.61 -9.16 -14.74
N PHE A 252 -11.62 -10.30 -14.04
CA PHE A 252 -11.98 -11.61 -14.56
C PHE A 252 -13.45 -11.90 -14.28
N SER A 253 -14.17 -12.42 -15.28
CA SER A 253 -15.50 -12.96 -15.09
C SER A 253 -15.39 -14.40 -14.59
N VAL A 254 -15.81 -14.64 -13.36
CA VAL A 254 -15.88 -15.96 -12.71
C VAL A 254 -17.34 -16.32 -12.41
N PRO A 255 -17.68 -17.60 -12.11
CA PRO A 255 -19.07 -17.99 -11.82
C PRO A 255 -19.73 -17.14 -10.72
N GLU A 256 -18.95 -16.72 -9.71
CA GLU A 256 -19.42 -15.92 -8.59
C GLU A 256 -19.49 -14.42 -8.87
N GLY A 257 -19.08 -13.96 -10.06
CA GLY A 257 -19.15 -12.57 -10.47
C GLY A 257 -17.83 -11.99 -11.02
N GLU A 258 -17.49 -10.77 -10.65
CA GLU A 258 -16.30 -10.07 -11.10
C GLU A 258 -15.19 -10.18 -10.05
N LEU A 259 -14.04 -10.71 -10.43
CA LEU A 259 -12.82 -10.77 -9.63
C LEU A 259 -11.77 -9.84 -10.24
N GLY A 260 -11.24 -8.89 -9.47
CA GLY A 260 -10.22 -7.95 -9.96
C GLY A 260 -8.95 -8.66 -10.40
N CYS A 261 -8.32 -8.14 -11.46
CA CYS A 261 -6.98 -8.56 -11.85
C CYS A 261 -5.97 -7.97 -10.86
N TYR A 262 -5.30 -8.80 -10.08
CA TYR A 262 -4.42 -8.33 -9.00
C TYR A 262 -3.12 -7.68 -9.47
N TYR A 263 -2.74 -7.92 -10.72
CA TYR A 263 -1.53 -7.34 -11.32
C TYR A 263 -1.85 -6.78 -12.70
N ALA A 264 -1.25 -5.63 -13.00
CA ALA A 264 -1.26 -5.07 -14.34
C ALA A 264 0.13 -4.52 -14.69
N ILE A 265 0.55 -4.75 -15.94
CA ILE A 265 1.78 -4.18 -16.49
C ILE A 265 1.36 -3.26 -17.63
N ILE A 266 1.66 -2.00 -17.50
CA ILE A 266 1.33 -0.96 -18.49
C ILE A 266 2.60 -0.53 -19.20
N SER A 267 2.60 -0.63 -20.52
CA SER A 267 3.74 -0.19 -21.34
C SER A 267 3.29 0.69 -22.49
N THR A 268 4.18 1.60 -22.87
CA THR A 268 4.10 2.32 -24.15
C THR A 268 4.89 1.56 -25.20
N PRO A 269 4.45 1.58 -26.47
CA PRO A 269 5.20 1.02 -27.59
C PRO A 269 6.57 1.65 -27.71
#